data_10a323cb9cc19b194900380da928300f
#
_entry.id   10a323cb9cc19b194900380da928300f
#
_cell.length_a   1.000
_cell.length_b   1.000
_cell.length_c   1.000
_cell.angle_alpha   90.00
_cell.angle_beta   90.00
_cell.angle_gamma   90.00
#
_symmetry.space_group_name_H-M   'P 1'
#
loop_
_entity.id
_entity.type
_entity.pdbx_description
1 polymer ?
#
loop_
_entity_poly.entity_id
_entity_poly.type
_entity_poly.pdbx_seq_one_letter_code
_entity_poly.pdbx_strand_id
1 'polypeptide(L)'
;MAGALIVTAEIAPCDHAWLDQLRRAHYPTERNQLPAHLTMFHALPPSSEGEARHTLAALSAEPPPPASIEGLMDLGGGVAFRVVSPDLDRIRRDLADHFHGLLSAQDSGGWRPHITIQNKVPPKEARALKDWIEREFRPRSLAVSGLGLHRYLGGPWERLATYNFRGR
;
A
#
# COMPACT_ATOMS: atom_id res chain seq x y z
N MET A 1 14.93 6.09 6.37
CA MET A 1 15.32 7.51 6.35
C MET A 1 14.19 8.32 6.94
N ALA A 2 14.43 8.88 8.11
CA ALA A 2 13.41 9.70 8.77
C ALA A 2 13.07 10.93 7.92
N GLY A 3 11.79 11.26 7.84
CA GLY A 3 11.29 12.40 7.06
C GLY A 3 10.94 12.09 5.61
N ALA A 4 11.31 10.93 5.07
CA ALA A 4 10.92 10.56 3.72
C ALA A 4 9.39 10.51 3.60
N LEU A 5 8.87 10.85 2.41
CA LEU A 5 7.44 10.83 2.15
C LEU A 5 7.02 9.49 1.60
N ILE A 6 5.87 9.03 2.03
CA ILE A 6 5.28 7.77 1.61
C ILE A 6 3.93 8.07 0.98
N VAL A 7 3.66 7.46 -0.17
CA VAL A 7 2.36 7.57 -0.85
C VAL A 7 1.66 6.23 -0.79
N THR A 8 0.40 6.25 -0.39
CA THR A 8 -0.45 5.05 -0.30
C THR A 8 -1.70 5.20 -1.16
N ALA A 9 -2.24 4.06 -1.60
CA ALA A 9 -3.62 3.98 -2.03
C ALA A 9 -4.47 3.70 -0.79
N GLU A 10 -5.46 4.53 -0.52
CA GLU A 10 -6.29 4.40 0.67
C GLU A 10 -7.39 3.37 0.45
N ILE A 11 -7.55 2.47 1.39
CA ILE A 11 -8.53 1.38 1.35
C ILE A 11 -9.78 1.84 2.08
N ALA A 12 -10.95 1.61 1.48
CA ALA A 12 -12.22 1.97 2.09
C ALA A 12 -12.42 1.23 3.44
N PRO A 13 -13.15 1.83 4.39
CA PRO A 13 -13.19 1.35 5.78
C PRO A 13 -13.59 -0.12 5.97
N CYS A 14 -14.55 -0.61 5.20
CA CYS A 14 -15.01 -2.00 5.34
C CYS A 14 -13.91 -3.00 4.97
N ASP A 15 -13.26 -2.81 3.83
CA ASP A 15 -12.16 -3.68 3.40
C ASP A 15 -10.94 -3.49 4.30
N HIS A 16 -10.67 -2.26 4.73
CA HIS A 16 -9.56 -1.97 5.64
C HIS A 16 -9.73 -2.71 6.96
N ALA A 17 -10.94 -2.71 7.53
CA ALA A 17 -11.22 -3.39 8.79
C ALA A 17 -10.91 -4.90 8.71
N TRP A 18 -11.31 -5.54 7.61
CA TRP A 18 -11.03 -6.96 7.37
C TRP A 18 -9.53 -7.23 7.23
N LEU A 19 -8.84 -6.44 6.42
CA LEU A 19 -7.40 -6.59 6.19
C LEU A 19 -6.60 -6.33 7.46
N ASP A 20 -6.96 -5.29 8.21
CA ASP A 20 -6.25 -4.94 9.43
C ASP A 20 -6.50 -5.94 10.54
N GLN A 21 -7.67 -6.55 10.59
CA GLN A 21 -7.96 -7.64 11.53
C GLN A 21 -7.03 -8.83 11.27
N LEU A 22 -6.83 -9.20 10.00
CA LEU A 22 -5.90 -10.27 9.63
C LEU A 22 -4.46 -9.90 10.00
N ARG A 23 -4.07 -8.67 9.73
CA ARG A 23 -2.73 -8.19 10.08
C ARG A 23 -2.50 -8.25 11.60
N ARG A 24 -3.44 -7.79 12.40
CA ARG A 24 -3.32 -7.85 13.86
C ARG A 24 -3.29 -9.29 14.39
N ALA A 25 -3.96 -10.21 13.71
CA ALA A 25 -3.97 -11.63 14.10
C ALA A 25 -2.66 -12.34 13.78
N HIS A 26 -1.96 -11.96 12.72
CA HIS A 26 -0.84 -12.74 12.16
C HIS A 26 0.50 -12.01 12.11
N TYR A 27 0.51 -10.69 12.12
CA TYR A 27 1.76 -9.93 12.18
C TYR A 27 2.27 -9.95 13.63
N PRO A 28 3.58 -10.21 13.90
CA PRO A 28 4.10 -10.15 15.25
C PRO A 28 3.76 -8.82 15.94
N THR A 29 3.11 -8.89 17.09
CA THR A 29 2.55 -7.71 17.77
C THR A 29 3.62 -6.65 18.04
N GLU A 30 4.80 -7.09 18.47
CA GLU A 30 5.93 -6.20 18.81
C GLU A 30 6.53 -5.51 17.58
N ARG A 31 6.21 -5.99 16.39
CA ARG A 31 6.70 -5.43 15.12
C ARG A 31 5.62 -4.72 14.33
N ASN A 32 4.37 -4.81 14.76
CA ASN A 32 3.23 -4.28 14.01
C ASN A 32 2.99 -2.81 14.41
N GLN A 33 3.69 -1.90 13.76
CA GLN A 33 3.62 -0.47 14.05
C GLN A 33 2.64 0.30 13.15
N LEU A 34 2.10 -0.36 12.15
CA LEU A 34 1.24 0.26 11.14
C LEU A 34 -0.03 -0.56 10.94
N PRO A 35 -1.17 0.09 10.67
CA PRO A 35 -2.34 -0.64 10.18
C PRO A 35 -2.08 -1.18 8.77
N ALA A 36 -2.97 -2.06 8.30
CA ALA A 36 -2.91 -2.55 6.93
C ALA A 36 -2.90 -1.39 5.95
N HIS A 37 -2.07 -1.48 4.91
CA HIS A 37 -1.87 -0.39 3.96
C HIS A 37 -1.42 -0.92 2.61
N LEU A 38 -1.63 -0.12 1.57
CA LEU A 38 -1.20 -0.38 0.20
C LEU A 38 -0.24 0.74 -0.22
N THR A 39 1.06 0.47 -0.17
CA THR A 39 2.08 1.46 -0.50
C THR A 39 2.25 1.60 -2.01
N MET A 40 2.32 2.84 -2.47
CA MET A 40 2.63 3.18 -3.86
C MET A 40 4.07 3.68 -4.01
N PHE A 41 4.54 4.50 -3.07
CA PHE A 41 5.94 4.98 -3.02
C PHE A 41 6.44 4.91 -1.59
N HIS A 42 7.62 4.34 -1.42
CA HIS A 42 8.21 4.10 -0.10
C HIS A 42 9.02 5.29 0.41
N ALA A 43 9.62 6.06 -0.49
CA ALA A 43 10.49 7.15 -0.07
C ALA A 43 10.63 8.22 -1.17
N LEU A 44 9.83 9.28 -1.09
CA LEU A 44 10.08 10.50 -1.84
C LEU A 44 10.86 11.48 -0.95
N PRO A 45 11.66 12.38 -1.54
CA PRO A 45 12.39 13.36 -0.73
C PRO A 45 11.45 14.26 0.07
N PRO A 46 11.79 14.59 1.33
CA PRO A 46 10.98 15.52 2.13
C PRO A 46 10.73 16.87 1.44
N SER A 47 11.69 17.33 0.64
CA SER A 47 11.56 18.59 -0.11
C SER A 47 10.47 18.54 -1.18
N SER A 48 9.96 17.36 -1.53
CA SER A 48 8.91 17.20 -2.54
C SER A 48 7.50 17.30 -1.96
N GLU A 49 7.34 17.63 -0.69
CA GLU A 49 6.01 17.61 -0.04
C GLU A 49 4.99 18.48 -0.76
N GLY A 50 5.34 19.73 -1.09
CA GLY A 50 4.43 20.65 -1.79
C GLY A 50 3.99 20.10 -3.13
N GLU A 51 4.94 19.56 -3.90
CA GLU A 51 4.68 18.98 -5.22
C GLU A 51 3.84 17.71 -5.10
N ALA A 52 4.12 16.87 -4.11
CA ALA A 52 3.34 15.66 -3.85
C ALA A 52 1.89 16.01 -3.50
N ARG A 53 1.67 17.00 -2.63
CA ARG A 53 0.32 17.44 -2.28
C ARG A 53 -0.45 17.92 -3.51
N HIS A 54 0.18 18.74 -4.34
CA HIS A 54 -0.43 19.27 -5.55
C HIS A 54 -0.79 18.15 -6.55
N THR A 55 0.14 17.24 -6.81
CA THR A 55 -0.04 16.16 -7.78
C THR A 55 -1.09 15.15 -7.33
N LEU A 56 -1.08 14.77 -6.04
CA LEU A 56 -2.07 13.84 -5.50
C LEU A 56 -3.48 14.45 -5.51
N ALA A 57 -3.60 15.73 -5.19
CA ALA A 57 -4.88 16.42 -5.27
C ALA A 57 -5.44 16.44 -6.69
N ALA A 58 -4.58 16.67 -7.69
CA ALA A 58 -4.98 16.67 -9.10
C ALA A 58 -5.44 15.27 -9.56
N LEU A 59 -4.69 14.24 -9.25
CA LEU A 59 -5.02 12.85 -9.63
C LEU A 59 -6.29 12.35 -8.94
N SER A 60 -6.60 12.83 -7.74
CA SER A 60 -7.81 12.43 -7.02
C SER A 60 -9.09 13.01 -7.61
N ALA A 61 -9.00 13.86 -8.62
CA ALA A 61 -10.19 14.31 -9.36
C ALA A 61 -10.80 13.18 -10.22
N GLU A 62 -10.06 12.12 -10.46
CA GLU A 62 -10.54 10.95 -11.20
C GLU A 62 -11.51 10.10 -10.39
N PRO A 63 -12.27 9.18 -11.04
CA PRO A 63 -13.08 8.19 -10.34
C PRO A 63 -12.21 7.24 -9.51
N PRO A 64 -12.76 6.63 -8.44
CA PRO A 64 -12.04 5.59 -7.72
C PRO A 64 -11.63 4.46 -8.67
N PRO A 65 -10.35 4.05 -8.67
CA PRO A 65 -9.89 2.98 -9.55
C PRO A 65 -10.49 1.64 -9.13
N PRO A 66 -11.10 0.89 -10.05
CA PRO A 66 -11.50 -0.48 -9.76
C PRO A 66 -10.28 -1.31 -9.37
N ALA A 67 -10.41 -2.11 -8.33
CA ALA A 67 -9.33 -2.97 -7.84
C ALA A 67 -9.88 -4.28 -7.32
N SER A 68 -9.04 -5.31 -7.31
CA SER A 68 -9.37 -6.62 -6.76
C SER A 68 -8.18 -7.23 -6.05
N ILE A 69 -8.46 -8.14 -5.12
CA ILE A 69 -7.48 -9.01 -4.50
C ILE A 69 -7.57 -10.35 -5.24
N GLU A 70 -6.49 -10.75 -5.89
CA GLU A 70 -6.49 -11.91 -6.80
C GLU A 70 -5.74 -13.12 -6.26
N GLY A 71 -5.00 -12.97 -5.18
CA GLY A 71 -4.24 -14.07 -4.60
C GLY A 71 -3.32 -13.61 -3.49
N LEU A 72 -2.41 -14.48 -3.12
CA LEU A 72 -1.45 -14.23 -2.06
C LEU A 72 -0.03 -14.16 -2.64
N MET A 73 0.82 -13.42 -1.93
CA MET A 73 2.25 -13.32 -2.24
C MET A 73 3.04 -13.86 -1.07
N ASP A 74 4.05 -14.66 -1.37
CA ASP A 74 5.05 -15.10 -0.42
C ASP A 74 6.15 -14.03 -0.33
N LEU A 75 6.32 -13.44 0.85
CA LEU A 75 7.36 -12.44 1.10
C LEU A 75 8.64 -13.05 1.64
N GLY A 76 8.74 -14.39 1.70
CA GLY A 76 9.84 -15.10 2.35
C GLY A 76 9.59 -15.24 3.85
N GLY A 77 9.54 -14.14 4.57
CA GLY A 77 9.24 -14.09 6.00
C GLY A 77 7.83 -13.60 6.32
N GLY A 78 6.89 -13.70 5.39
CA GLY A 78 5.53 -13.25 5.59
C GLY A 78 4.64 -13.46 4.39
N VAL A 79 3.41 -12.97 4.50
CA VAL A 79 2.34 -13.14 3.51
C VAL A 79 1.67 -11.79 3.23
N ALA A 80 1.36 -11.55 1.97
CA ALA A 80 0.60 -10.39 1.53
C ALA A 80 -0.49 -10.82 0.55
N PHE A 81 -1.54 -10.00 0.46
CA PHE A 81 -2.53 -10.12 -0.62
C PHE A 81 -2.04 -9.36 -1.85
N ARG A 82 -2.15 -10.00 -3.00
CA ARG A 82 -1.81 -9.40 -4.29
C ARG A 82 -3.00 -8.61 -4.81
N VAL A 83 -2.76 -7.34 -5.11
CA VAL A 83 -3.79 -6.43 -5.63
C VAL A 83 -3.62 -6.28 -7.14
N VAL A 84 -4.73 -6.24 -7.86
CA VAL A 84 -4.77 -6.00 -9.31
C VAL A 84 -5.67 -4.80 -9.58
N SER A 85 -5.12 -3.77 -10.20
CA SER A 85 -5.86 -2.57 -10.59
C SER A 85 -5.12 -1.86 -11.73
N PRO A 86 -5.53 -2.07 -12.99
CA PRO A 86 -4.91 -1.37 -14.13
C PRO A 86 -4.96 0.15 -14.01
N ASP A 87 -6.06 0.71 -13.49
CA ASP A 87 -6.17 2.16 -13.31
C ASP A 87 -5.23 2.67 -12.21
N LEU A 88 -5.06 1.92 -11.13
CA LEU A 88 -4.12 2.29 -10.08
C LEU A 88 -2.66 2.17 -10.58
N ASP A 89 -2.38 1.17 -11.40
CA ASP A 89 -1.07 1.02 -12.06
C ASP A 89 -0.78 2.25 -12.92
N ARG A 90 -1.76 2.77 -13.64
CA ARG A 90 -1.61 3.99 -14.45
C ARG A 90 -1.34 5.20 -13.57
N ILE A 91 -2.08 5.37 -12.49
CA ILE A 91 -1.86 6.47 -11.53
C ILE A 91 -0.44 6.39 -10.96
N ARG A 92 0.00 5.18 -10.58
CA ARG A 92 1.34 4.95 -10.06
C ARG A 92 2.40 5.33 -11.10
N ARG A 93 2.20 4.98 -12.35
CA ARG A 93 3.10 5.30 -13.46
C ARG A 93 3.17 6.80 -13.71
N ASP A 94 2.02 7.49 -13.70
CA ASP A 94 1.98 8.94 -13.87
C ASP A 94 2.74 9.65 -12.75
N LEU A 95 2.60 9.19 -11.51
CA LEU A 95 3.35 9.72 -10.37
C LEU A 95 4.85 9.44 -10.51
N ALA A 96 5.24 8.24 -10.94
CA ALA A 96 6.64 7.89 -11.13
C ALA A 96 7.29 8.77 -12.21
N ASP A 97 6.57 9.05 -13.28
CA ASP A 97 7.04 9.95 -14.33
C ASP A 97 7.20 11.38 -13.82
N HIS A 98 6.23 11.85 -13.03
CA HIS A 98 6.27 13.19 -12.43
C HIS A 98 7.48 13.37 -11.49
N PHE A 99 7.80 12.34 -10.71
CA PHE A 99 8.93 12.38 -9.78
C PHE A 99 10.20 11.72 -10.33
N HIS A 100 10.31 11.63 -11.67
CA HIS A 100 11.48 11.05 -12.32
C HIS A 100 12.77 11.73 -11.83
N GLY A 101 13.77 10.91 -11.49
CA GLY A 101 15.03 11.39 -10.94
C GLY A 101 15.05 11.58 -9.41
N LEU A 102 13.89 11.52 -8.76
CA LEU A 102 13.77 11.67 -7.30
C LEU A 102 13.39 10.36 -6.60
N LEU A 103 13.18 9.29 -7.35
CA LEU A 103 12.74 8.01 -6.79
C LEU A 103 13.91 7.26 -6.16
N SER A 104 13.63 6.58 -5.03
CA SER A 104 14.57 5.63 -4.46
C SER A 104 14.77 4.43 -5.39
N ALA A 105 15.82 3.65 -5.15
CA ALA A 105 16.07 2.42 -5.92
C ALA A 105 14.86 1.47 -5.84
N GLN A 106 14.25 1.36 -4.67
CA GLN A 106 13.05 0.53 -4.48
C GLN A 106 11.87 1.04 -5.32
N ASP A 107 11.63 2.34 -5.33
CA ASP A 107 10.51 2.94 -6.04
C ASP A 107 10.73 3.03 -7.55
N SER A 108 11.98 3.00 -8.01
CA SER A 108 12.35 2.98 -9.44
C SER A 108 12.17 1.60 -10.06
N GLY A 109 12.14 0.55 -9.25
CA GLY A 109 11.92 -0.82 -9.73
C GLY A 109 10.46 -1.05 -10.12
N GLY A 110 10.16 -2.26 -10.57
CA GLY A 110 8.79 -2.64 -10.88
C GLY A 110 7.91 -2.59 -9.63
N TRP A 111 6.71 -2.05 -9.77
CA TRP A 111 5.75 -1.99 -8.67
C TRP A 111 4.83 -3.20 -8.69
N ARG A 112 4.74 -3.86 -7.55
CA ARG A 112 3.87 -5.02 -7.35
C ARG A 112 2.92 -4.72 -6.20
N PRO A 113 1.72 -4.18 -6.47
CA PRO A 113 0.80 -3.75 -5.41
C PRO A 113 0.36 -4.91 -4.54
N HIS A 114 0.50 -4.73 -3.24
CA HIS A 114 0.16 -5.76 -2.26
C HIS A 114 -0.14 -5.15 -0.90
N ILE A 115 -0.85 -5.92 -0.08
CA ILE A 115 -1.20 -5.54 1.30
C ILE A 115 -0.67 -6.61 2.23
N THR A 116 0.33 -6.28 3.02
CA THR A 116 0.99 -7.22 3.93
C THR A 116 0.16 -7.46 5.18
N ILE A 117 -0.08 -8.73 5.49
CA ILE A 117 -0.77 -9.15 6.72
C ILE A 117 0.15 -9.86 7.70
N GLN A 118 1.32 -10.29 7.24
CA GLN A 118 2.33 -10.94 8.10
C GLN A 118 3.71 -10.67 7.52
N ASN A 119 4.68 -10.34 8.38
CA ASN A 119 6.09 -10.27 8.01
C ASN A 119 6.94 -10.46 9.27
N LYS A 120 8.24 -10.61 9.10
CA LYS A 120 9.19 -10.78 10.20
C LYS A 120 8.96 -12.08 11.00
N VAL A 121 8.53 -13.14 10.32
CA VAL A 121 8.38 -14.49 10.90
C VAL A 121 9.30 -15.47 10.18
N PRO A 122 9.55 -16.66 10.76
CA PRO A 122 10.30 -17.70 10.05
C PRO A 122 9.58 -18.13 8.77
N PRO A 123 10.31 -18.47 7.70
CA PRO A 123 9.68 -18.87 6.43
C PRO A 123 8.68 -20.01 6.54
N LYS A 124 8.91 -20.96 7.43
CA LYS A 124 7.98 -22.07 7.67
C LYS A 124 6.62 -21.58 8.17
N GLU A 125 6.64 -20.62 9.07
CA GLU A 125 5.42 -20.02 9.62
C GLU A 125 4.66 -19.24 8.54
N ALA A 126 5.39 -18.49 7.70
CA ALA A 126 4.78 -17.78 6.57
C ALA A 126 4.10 -18.73 5.58
N ARG A 127 4.76 -19.84 5.23
CA ARG A 127 4.19 -20.85 4.33
C ARG A 127 2.93 -21.47 4.93
N ALA A 128 2.94 -21.76 6.21
CA ALA A 128 1.77 -22.34 6.89
C ALA A 128 0.56 -21.39 6.84
N LEU A 129 0.77 -20.10 7.09
CA LEU A 129 -0.31 -19.11 7.01
C LEU A 129 -0.83 -18.99 5.57
N LYS A 130 0.08 -18.90 4.60
CA LYS A 130 -0.29 -18.79 3.19
C LYS A 130 -1.16 -19.97 2.75
N ASP A 131 -0.74 -21.19 3.06
CA ASP A 131 -1.48 -22.41 2.74
C ASP A 131 -2.86 -22.41 3.40
N TRP A 132 -2.92 -21.98 4.66
CA TRP A 132 -4.18 -21.93 5.41
C TRP A 132 -5.18 -20.95 4.78
N ILE A 133 -4.74 -19.76 4.41
CA ILE A 133 -5.61 -18.77 3.77
C ILE A 133 -6.04 -19.24 2.38
N GLU A 134 -5.12 -19.82 1.59
CA GLU A 134 -5.41 -20.23 0.21
C GLU A 134 -6.51 -21.29 0.12
N ARG A 135 -6.72 -22.07 1.15
CA ARG A 135 -7.76 -23.13 1.14
C ARG A 135 -9.16 -22.58 0.88
N GLU A 136 -9.47 -21.40 1.42
CA GLU A 136 -10.81 -20.81 1.32
C GLU A 136 -10.82 -19.48 0.58
N PHE A 137 -9.66 -18.99 0.20
CA PHE A 137 -9.57 -17.70 -0.47
C PHE A 137 -10.24 -17.73 -1.84
N ARG A 138 -11.00 -16.66 -2.14
CA ARG A 138 -11.56 -16.42 -3.46
C ARG A 138 -11.23 -14.97 -3.84
N PRO A 139 -10.95 -14.70 -5.14
CA PRO A 139 -10.78 -13.32 -5.60
C PRO A 139 -11.96 -12.45 -5.19
N ARG A 140 -11.66 -11.24 -4.76
CA ARG A 140 -12.70 -10.30 -4.32
C ARG A 140 -12.33 -8.88 -4.69
N SER A 141 -13.36 -8.03 -4.83
CA SER A 141 -13.11 -6.61 -5.08
C SER A 141 -12.49 -5.94 -3.87
N LEU A 142 -11.70 -4.91 -4.14
CA LEU A 142 -11.09 -4.04 -3.14
C LEU A 142 -11.51 -2.61 -3.44
N ALA A 143 -12.11 -1.94 -2.48
CA ALA A 143 -12.51 -0.54 -2.64
C ALA A 143 -11.36 0.37 -2.28
N VAL A 144 -10.82 1.08 -3.28
CA VAL A 144 -9.79 2.10 -3.12
C VAL A 144 -10.48 3.46 -3.10
N SER A 145 -10.40 4.17 -1.98
CA SER A 145 -11.16 5.39 -1.75
C SER A 145 -10.39 6.68 -2.02
N GLY A 146 -9.07 6.63 -2.06
CA GLY A 146 -8.26 7.83 -2.21
C GLY A 146 -6.77 7.55 -2.27
N LEU A 147 -6.01 8.63 -2.20
CA LEU A 147 -4.55 8.62 -2.12
C LEU A 147 -4.13 9.24 -0.78
N GLY A 148 -3.13 8.67 -0.14
CA GLY A 148 -2.61 9.15 1.13
C GLY A 148 -1.18 9.63 1.02
N LEU A 149 -0.83 10.65 1.80
CA LEU A 149 0.54 11.14 1.92
C LEU A 149 0.95 11.06 3.39
N HIS A 150 2.11 10.48 3.64
CA HIS A 150 2.62 10.27 4.99
C HIS A 150 4.08 10.66 5.09
N ARG A 151 4.54 10.90 6.32
CA ARG A 151 5.95 11.11 6.64
C ARG A 151 6.46 9.93 7.46
N TYR A 152 7.58 9.37 7.08
CA TYR A 152 8.25 8.31 7.82
C TYR A 152 8.93 8.87 9.07
N LEU A 153 8.60 8.30 10.24
CA LEU A 153 9.14 8.76 11.52
C LEU A 153 10.16 7.78 12.13
N GLY A 154 10.70 6.87 11.33
CA GLY A 154 11.66 5.88 11.83
C GLY A 154 11.04 4.54 12.22
N GLY A 155 9.78 4.33 11.88
CA GLY A 155 8.97 3.14 12.17
C GLY A 155 7.52 3.50 11.93
N PRO A 156 6.86 4.24 12.85
CA PRO A 156 5.52 4.75 12.60
C PRO A 156 5.53 5.83 11.52
N TRP A 157 4.34 6.09 10.96
CA TRP A 157 4.13 7.13 9.96
C TRP A 157 3.22 8.22 10.53
N GLU A 158 3.51 9.47 10.15
CA GLU A 158 2.62 10.61 10.38
C GLU A 158 1.78 10.82 9.13
N ARG A 159 0.45 10.80 9.26
CA ARG A 159 -0.43 11.13 8.15
C ARG A 159 -0.41 12.63 7.91
N LEU A 160 -0.03 13.03 6.68
CA LEU A 160 0.01 14.43 6.28
C LEU A 160 -1.27 14.87 5.58
N ALA A 161 -1.82 14.03 4.71
CA ALA A 161 -3.02 14.35 3.94
C ALA A 161 -3.68 13.10 3.36
N THR A 162 -4.97 13.21 3.08
CA THR A 162 -5.75 12.21 2.36
C THR A 162 -6.53 12.92 1.26
N TYR A 163 -6.49 12.37 0.05
CA TYR A 163 -7.16 12.89 -1.13
C TYR A 163 -8.14 11.85 -1.64
N ASN A 164 -9.43 12.01 -1.36
CA ASN A 164 -10.45 11.08 -1.80
C ASN A 164 -10.71 11.25 -3.31
N PHE A 165 -10.88 10.15 -4.03
CA PHE A 165 -11.28 10.18 -5.43
C PHE A 165 -12.67 10.80 -5.55
N ARG A 166 -12.82 11.77 -6.46
CA ARG A 166 -14.02 12.62 -6.58
C ARG A 166 -14.75 12.47 -7.91
N GLY A 167 -14.11 11.83 -8.90
CA GLY A 167 -14.71 11.63 -10.22
C GLY A 167 -15.86 10.63 -10.20
N ARG A 168 -16.67 10.65 -11.28
CA ARG A 168 -17.81 9.75 -11.48
C ARG A 168 -17.61 8.86 -12.69
#